data_a6ef7d7531de30517015dad29d0dba6e
#
_entry.id   a6ef7d7531de30517015dad29d0dba6e
#
_cell.length_a   1.000
_cell.length_b   1.000
_cell.length_c   1.000
_cell.angle_alpha   90.00
_cell.angle_beta   90.00
_cell.angle_gamma   90.00
#
_symmetry.space_group_name_H-M   'P 1'
#
loop_
_entity.id
_entity.type
_entity.pdbx_description
1 polymer ?
#
loop_
_entity_poly.entity_id
_entity_poly.type
_entity_poly.pdbx_seq_one_letter_code
_entity_poly.pdbx_strand_id
1 'polypeptide(L)'
;MVNTETKKANVLLLGGGAVGTIAALNIEAGGFGAVTAVLRSNFKVVQEEGYVIESVDHGKLKGWRPTRVVNSVPNVVKESLPPFDYIVTTTKNLSDIPPSLTSLIAPAVTPGHTIIVMIQNGLNIEKPMFAEFPANIVLSGVSMIDAHEGRLGEILHEEHDTLFLGAFHNPTINDKELEIAEAKKFIEIYNKAGKSTVHFSEDVAFARWRKLVFNAVLNPLCAVLGLDDARIRLAGSAIEGLVRPAMREIVATARKLGHDLPDEIMDTMIHCDPMDLYLKPSMQCDLEKGNYMEYEYLVGEPLREAEKIGVPTPTLKVIYEICKALQWRIMEERGLVVVPPKRVL
;
A
#
# COMPACT_ATOMS: atom_id res chain seq x y z
N MET A 1 0.99 -15.82 41.59
CA MET A 1 1.32 -15.66 40.17
C MET A 1 0.97 -14.23 39.84
N VAL A 2 1.97 -13.38 39.64
CA VAL A 2 1.75 -11.99 39.20
C VAL A 2 1.31 -12.06 37.75
N ASN A 3 0.06 -11.70 37.50
CA ASN A 3 -0.49 -11.58 36.15
C ASN A 3 0.18 -10.35 35.52
N THR A 4 1.33 -10.53 34.86
CA THR A 4 1.93 -9.49 34.04
C THR A 4 1.06 -9.39 32.78
N GLU A 5 0.03 -8.54 32.81
CA GLU A 5 -0.62 -8.12 31.57
C GLU A 5 0.49 -7.59 30.64
N THR A 6 0.72 -8.30 29.57
CA THR A 6 1.65 -7.85 28.52
C THR A 6 1.13 -6.52 27.99
N LYS A 7 1.91 -5.45 28.17
CA LYS A 7 1.55 -4.10 27.70
C LYS A 7 1.32 -4.19 26.18
N LYS A 8 0.11 -3.87 25.74
CA LYS A 8 -0.23 -3.82 24.31
C LYS A 8 0.53 -2.67 23.64
N ALA A 9 1.03 -2.92 22.43
CA ALA A 9 1.59 -1.88 21.59
C ALA A 9 0.51 -0.86 21.21
N ASN A 10 0.83 0.42 21.35
CA ASN A 10 -0.05 1.53 20.98
C ASN A 10 0.11 1.83 19.48
N VAL A 11 -0.87 1.48 18.65
CA VAL A 11 -0.79 1.54 17.20
C VAL A 11 -1.74 2.57 16.64
N LEU A 12 -1.23 3.52 15.84
CA LEU A 12 -2.04 4.36 14.98
C LEU A 12 -2.11 3.72 13.60
N LEU A 13 -3.30 3.49 13.07
CA LEU A 13 -3.49 3.00 11.71
C LEU A 13 -4.14 4.09 10.86
N LEU A 14 -3.46 4.50 9.79
CA LEU A 14 -3.94 5.45 8.81
C LEU A 14 -4.41 4.74 7.54
N GLY A 15 -5.71 4.75 7.32
CA GLY A 15 -6.35 4.10 6.18
C GLY A 15 -7.26 2.94 6.57
N GLY A 16 -8.59 3.21 6.60
CA GLY A 16 -9.61 2.23 6.97
C GLY A 16 -10.30 1.55 5.78
N GLY A 17 -9.62 1.45 4.63
CA GLY A 17 -10.06 0.58 3.54
C GLY A 17 -9.82 -0.90 3.86
N ALA A 18 -10.04 -1.79 2.88
CA ALA A 18 -9.99 -3.22 3.12
C ALA A 18 -8.65 -3.71 3.72
N VAL A 19 -7.53 -3.36 3.10
CA VAL A 19 -6.19 -3.74 3.59
C VAL A 19 -5.97 -3.24 5.03
N GLY A 20 -6.31 -1.98 5.32
CA GLY A 20 -6.14 -1.41 6.66
C GLY A 20 -7.04 -2.05 7.71
N THR A 21 -8.26 -2.41 7.35
CA THR A 21 -9.20 -3.09 8.25
C THR A 21 -8.70 -4.48 8.63
N ILE A 22 -8.19 -5.27 7.65
CA ILE A 22 -7.62 -6.59 7.93
C ILE A 22 -6.31 -6.45 8.73
N ALA A 23 -5.47 -5.47 8.41
CA ALA A 23 -4.26 -5.19 9.20
C ALA A 23 -4.60 -4.85 10.67
N ALA A 24 -5.62 -4.01 10.90
CA ALA A 24 -6.08 -3.70 12.27
C ALA A 24 -6.60 -4.94 13.00
N LEU A 25 -7.37 -5.80 12.30
CA LEU A 25 -7.82 -7.09 12.85
C LEU A 25 -6.65 -7.96 13.29
N ASN A 26 -5.66 -8.15 12.43
CA ASN A 26 -4.48 -8.97 12.73
C ASN A 26 -3.70 -8.44 13.93
N ILE A 27 -3.49 -7.12 14.00
CA ILE A 27 -2.78 -6.47 15.11
C ILE A 27 -3.51 -6.68 16.45
N GLU A 28 -4.85 -6.61 16.45
CA GLU A 28 -5.64 -6.71 17.69
C GLU A 28 -5.99 -8.14 18.08
N ALA A 29 -6.19 -9.04 17.12
CA ALA A 29 -6.70 -10.39 17.35
C ALA A 29 -5.78 -11.22 18.27
N GLY A 30 -4.47 -10.98 18.22
CA GLY A 30 -3.50 -11.63 19.11
C GLY A 30 -3.40 -11.03 20.51
N GLY A 31 -4.07 -9.90 20.78
CA GLY A 31 -4.05 -9.20 22.06
C GLY A 31 -2.78 -8.40 22.36
N PHE A 32 -1.84 -8.30 21.43
CA PHE A 32 -0.56 -7.60 21.60
C PHE A 32 -0.56 -6.16 21.10
N GLY A 33 -1.57 -5.74 20.31
CA GLY A 33 -1.75 -4.38 19.87
C GLY A 33 -3.10 -3.82 20.28
N ALA A 34 -3.17 -2.48 20.35
CA ALA A 34 -4.39 -1.71 20.47
C ALA A 34 -4.37 -0.63 19.38
N VAL A 35 -5.35 -0.66 18.49
CA VAL A 35 -5.37 0.17 17.28
C VAL A 35 -6.27 1.39 17.46
N THR A 36 -5.70 2.58 17.25
CA THR A 36 -6.44 3.80 16.96
C THR A 36 -6.50 3.95 15.43
N ALA A 37 -7.66 3.70 14.83
CA ALA A 37 -7.84 3.82 13.38
C ALA A 37 -8.29 5.22 12.98
N VAL A 38 -7.55 5.84 12.07
CA VAL A 38 -7.92 7.12 11.44
C VAL A 38 -8.72 6.83 10.17
N LEU A 39 -10.00 7.12 10.22
CA LEU A 39 -10.95 6.86 9.14
C LEU A 39 -11.44 8.17 8.52
N ARG A 40 -11.77 8.15 7.24
CA ARG A 40 -12.31 9.33 6.53
C ARG A 40 -13.76 9.08 6.07
N SER A 41 -13.93 8.58 4.86
CA SER A 41 -15.26 8.37 4.24
C SER A 41 -16.14 7.41 5.02
N ASN A 42 -15.57 6.36 5.59
CA ASN A 42 -16.27 5.34 6.37
C ASN A 42 -16.32 5.63 7.89
N PHE A 43 -15.75 6.76 8.35
CA PHE A 43 -15.69 7.09 9.79
C PHE A 43 -17.05 7.00 10.49
N LYS A 44 -18.07 7.67 9.93
CA LYS A 44 -19.40 7.74 10.55
C LYS A 44 -20.05 6.36 10.66
N VAL A 45 -20.02 5.60 9.57
CA VAL A 45 -20.59 4.25 9.53
C VAL A 45 -19.89 3.34 10.54
N VAL A 46 -18.56 3.34 10.54
CA VAL A 46 -17.80 2.49 11.46
C VAL A 46 -17.96 2.92 12.91
N GLN A 47 -18.05 4.22 13.18
CA GLN A 47 -18.29 4.73 14.53
C GLN A 47 -19.67 4.32 15.08
N GLU A 48 -20.71 4.36 14.25
CA GLU A 48 -22.09 4.08 14.65
C GLU A 48 -22.40 2.58 14.62
N GLU A 49 -22.02 1.87 13.56
CA GLU A 49 -22.41 0.48 13.29
C GLU A 49 -21.26 -0.52 13.40
N GLY A 50 -20.01 -0.08 13.24
CA GLY A 50 -18.82 -0.93 13.10
C GLY A 50 -18.68 -1.50 11.70
N TYR A 51 -17.61 -2.22 11.48
CA TYR A 51 -17.37 -2.94 10.23
C TYR A 51 -18.23 -4.20 10.13
N VAL A 52 -18.69 -4.50 8.92
CA VAL A 52 -19.19 -5.81 8.52
C VAL A 52 -18.09 -6.45 7.67
N ILE A 53 -17.52 -7.56 8.15
CA ILE A 53 -16.36 -8.20 7.52
C ILE A 53 -16.71 -9.63 7.19
N GLU A 54 -16.49 -10.02 5.94
CA GLU A 54 -16.47 -11.40 5.51
C GLU A 54 -15.03 -11.72 5.10
N SER A 55 -14.37 -12.62 5.83
CA SER A 55 -12.93 -12.87 5.71
C SER A 55 -12.65 -14.35 5.71
N VAL A 56 -11.81 -14.81 4.78
CA VAL A 56 -11.30 -16.18 4.73
C VAL A 56 -10.55 -16.56 6.02
N ASP A 57 -9.84 -15.59 6.63
CA ASP A 57 -9.03 -15.83 7.84
C ASP A 57 -9.79 -15.61 9.13
N HIS A 58 -10.64 -14.59 9.19
CA HIS A 58 -11.34 -14.17 10.42
C HIS A 58 -12.81 -14.57 10.46
N GLY A 59 -13.36 -15.15 9.39
CA GLY A 59 -14.77 -15.49 9.28
C GLY A 59 -15.67 -14.27 9.12
N LYS A 60 -16.92 -14.38 9.56
CA LYS A 60 -17.92 -13.33 9.43
C LYS A 60 -18.04 -12.53 10.73
N LEU A 61 -17.75 -11.24 10.67
CA LEU A 61 -17.80 -10.32 11.80
C LEU A 61 -18.81 -9.21 11.50
N LYS A 62 -19.67 -8.88 12.48
CA LYS A 62 -20.61 -7.76 12.41
C LYS A 62 -20.38 -6.81 13.57
N GLY A 63 -20.32 -5.53 13.27
CA GLY A 63 -20.13 -4.48 14.27
C GLY A 63 -18.72 -4.43 14.87
N TRP A 64 -17.72 -5.06 14.22
CA TRP A 64 -16.36 -5.00 14.71
C TRP A 64 -15.79 -3.57 14.61
N ARG A 65 -15.06 -3.17 15.62
CA ARG A 65 -14.36 -1.89 15.67
C ARG A 65 -12.95 -2.10 16.20
N PRO A 66 -11.97 -1.32 15.69
CA PRO A 66 -10.69 -1.16 16.39
C PRO A 66 -10.91 -0.59 17.80
N THR A 67 -9.92 -0.71 18.67
CA THR A 67 -9.92 -0.18 20.05
C THR A 67 -10.40 1.28 20.12
N ARG A 68 -9.99 2.10 19.16
CA ARG A 68 -10.41 3.50 19.01
C ARG A 68 -10.57 3.87 17.55
N VAL A 69 -11.62 4.65 17.24
CA VAL A 69 -11.88 5.19 15.89
C VAL A 69 -11.87 6.71 15.96
N VAL A 70 -11.11 7.36 15.08
CA VAL A 70 -11.00 8.82 14.96
C VAL A 70 -11.08 9.24 13.50
N ASN A 71 -11.46 10.50 13.23
CA ASN A 71 -11.57 11.04 11.88
C ASN A 71 -10.39 11.94 11.46
N SER A 72 -9.43 12.14 12.35
CA SER A 72 -8.21 12.89 12.09
C SER A 72 -7.04 12.28 12.87
N VAL A 73 -5.82 12.49 12.37
CA VAL A 73 -4.62 12.04 13.06
C VAL A 73 -4.48 12.80 14.37
N PRO A 74 -4.41 12.10 15.53
CA PRO A 74 -4.23 12.75 16.83
C PRO A 74 -2.88 13.46 16.91
N ASN A 75 -2.86 14.59 17.61
CA ASN A 75 -1.60 15.28 17.89
C ASN A 75 -1.10 14.89 19.27
N VAL A 76 -0.10 14.03 19.35
CA VAL A 76 0.39 13.45 20.59
C VAL A 76 0.85 14.51 21.61
N VAL A 77 1.44 15.62 21.13
CA VAL A 77 1.92 16.71 22.00
C VAL A 77 0.77 17.58 22.48
N LYS A 78 -0.07 18.07 21.56
CA LYS A 78 -1.17 19.00 21.90
C LYS A 78 -2.25 18.33 22.76
N GLU A 79 -2.50 17.05 22.52
CA GLU A 79 -3.53 16.28 23.21
C GLU A 79 -2.97 15.55 24.46
N SER A 80 -1.67 15.69 24.75
CA SER A 80 -0.99 15.01 25.86
C SER A 80 -1.22 13.49 25.85
N LEU A 81 -1.18 12.88 24.67
CA LEU A 81 -1.35 11.45 24.50
C LEU A 81 -0.03 10.68 24.71
N PRO A 82 -0.10 9.41 25.13
CA PRO A 82 1.06 8.52 25.04
C PRO A 82 1.57 8.43 23.61
N PRO A 83 2.88 8.35 23.39
CA PRO A 83 3.44 8.12 22.07
C PRO A 83 2.84 6.86 21.42
N PHE A 84 2.66 6.88 20.10
CA PHE A 84 2.39 5.67 19.37
C PHE A 84 3.68 4.89 19.17
N ASP A 85 3.65 3.60 19.51
CA ASP A 85 4.77 2.69 19.26
C ASP A 85 4.92 2.45 17.75
N TYR A 86 3.77 2.31 17.04
CA TYR A 86 3.73 2.11 15.60
C TYR A 86 2.72 3.05 14.94
N ILE A 87 3.09 3.55 13.76
CA ILE A 87 2.15 4.17 12.80
C ILE A 87 2.11 3.29 11.56
N VAL A 88 0.98 2.62 11.34
CA VAL A 88 0.76 1.76 10.17
C VAL A 88 0.02 2.54 9.10
N THR A 89 0.59 2.64 7.90
CA THR A 89 -0.01 3.36 6.77
C THR A 89 -0.46 2.37 5.69
N THR A 90 -1.75 2.42 5.37
CA THR A 90 -2.42 1.59 4.35
C THR A 90 -3.25 2.43 3.38
N THR A 91 -3.14 3.76 3.48
CA THR A 91 -3.77 4.68 2.53
C THR A 91 -3.12 4.57 1.16
N LYS A 92 -3.84 5.00 0.12
CA LYS A 92 -3.20 5.28 -1.17
C LYS A 92 -2.06 6.27 -0.98
N ASN A 93 -0.92 6.00 -1.60
CA ASN A 93 0.26 6.87 -1.53
C ASN A 93 0.31 7.76 -2.79
N LEU A 94 -0.11 9.00 -2.64
CA LEU A 94 -0.31 9.96 -3.72
C LEU A 94 0.65 11.13 -3.53
N SER A 95 1.81 11.10 -4.19
CA SER A 95 2.81 12.16 -4.05
C SER A 95 2.44 13.47 -4.75
N ASP A 96 1.55 13.38 -5.75
CA ASP A 96 1.08 14.48 -6.59
C ASP A 96 -0.21 15.13 -6.07
N ILE A 97 -0.81 14.59 -5.02
CA ILE A 97 -2.07 15.08 -4.42
C ILE A 97 -1.84 15.49 -2.97
N PRO A 98 -2.04 16.79 -2.62
CA PRO A 98 -1.94 17.23 -1.24
C PRO A 98 -3.13 16.78 -0.37
N PRO A 99 -2.94 16.64 0.96
CA PRO A 99 -1.67 16.77 1.69
C PRO A 99 -0.77 15.52 1.55
N SER A 100 0.54 15.70 1.70
CA SER A 100 1.50 14.58 1.70
C SER A 100 1.26 13.62 2.87
N LEU A 101 1.59 12.34 2.70
CA LEU A 101 1.48 11.34 3.78
C LEU A 101 2.31 11.74 5.00
N THR A 102 3.52 12.28 4.78
CA THR A 102 4.40 12.76 5.87
C THR A 102 3.74 13.86 6.68
N SER A 103 3.13 14.86 6.02
CA SER A 103 2.43 15.95 6.72
C SER A 103 1.20 15.45 7.49
N LEU A 104 0.51 14.41 6.99
CA LEU A 104 -0.64 13.81 7.68
C LEU A 104 -0.24 13.12 8.97
N ILE A 105 0.86 12.34 8.98
CA ILE A 105 1.27 11.57 10.16
C ILE A 105 2.14 12.37 11.14
N ALA A 106 2.77 13.46 10.71
CA ALA A 106 3.70 14.25 11.53
C ALA A 106 3.17 14.59 12.95
N PRO A 107 1.88 14.94 13.15
CA PRO A 107 1.37 15.22 14.51
C PRO A 107 1.43 14.04 15.47
N ALA A 108 1.51 12.80 14.95
CA ALA A 108 1.52 11.57 15.75
C ALA A 108 2.91 10.93 15.86
N VAL A 109 3.89 11.38 15.07
CA VAL A 109 5.25 10.83 15.11
C VAL A 109 6.02 11.39 16.30
N THR A 110 6.57 10.50 17.12
CA THR A 110 7.53 10.84 18.18
C THR A 110 8.93 10.49 17.70
N PRO A 111 9.85 11.46 17.53
CA PRO A 111 11.20 11.21 17.05
C PRO A 111 11.93 10.16 17.86
N GLY A 112 12.58 9.22 17.18
CA GLY A 112 13.37 8.13 17.80
C GLY A 112 12.54 7.07 18.56
N HIS A 113 11.22 7.20 18.63
CA HIS A 113 10.32 6.26 19.31
C HIS A 113 9.38 5.56 18.35
N THR A 114 8.59 6.35 17.62
CA THR A 114 7.56 5.80 16.73
C THR A 114 8.16 5.08 15.53
N ILE A 115 7.75 3.84 15.29
CA ILE A 115 8.12 3.06 14.12
C ILE A 115 7.04 3.24 13.05
N ILE A 116 7.43 3.61 11.83
CA ILE A 116 6.52 3.82 10.71
C ILE A 116 6.47 2.54 9.88
N VAL A 117 5.29 1.94 9.74
CA VAL A 117 5.08 0.70 8.97
C VAL A 117 4.27 1.02 7.71
N MET A 118 4.88 0.87 6.54
CA MET A 118 4.27 1.21 5.27
C MET A 118 3.76 -0.06 4.56
N ILE A 119 2.48 -0.39 4.74
CA ILE A 119 1.80 -1.48 4.01
C ILE A 119 1.16 -0.87 2.74
N GLN A 120 1.97 -0.21 1.95
CA GLN A 120 1.58 0.50 0.74
C GLN A 120 2.39 -0.02 -0.44
N ASN A 121 1.76 -0.02 -1.62
CA ASN A 121 2.42 -0.39 -2.86
C ASN A 121 3.44 0.68 -3.32
N GLY A 122 4.29 0.29 -4.25
CA GLY A 122 5.20 1.20 -4.95
C GLY A 122 6.65 1.09 -4.53
N LEU A 123 7.49 1.78 -5.28
CA LEU A 123 8.94 1.88 -5.09
C LEU A 123 9.29 3.22 -4.45
N ASN A 124 10.39 3.26 -3.68
CA ASN A 124 10.92 4.50 -3.09
C ASN A 124 9.94 5.26 -2.18
N ILE A 125 8.94 4.58 -1.64
CA ILE A 125 7.92 5.18 -0.78
C ILE A 125 8.49 5.64 0.57
N GLU A 126 9.62 5.07 0.98
CA GLU A 126 10.36 5.39 2.22
C GLU A 126 11.12 6.71 2.14
N LYS A 127 11.50 7.17 0.94
CA LYS A 127 12.38 8.34 0.78
C LYS A 127 11.81 9.61 1.42
N PRO A 128 10.52 9.96 1.24
CA PRO A 128 9.91 11.08 1.94
C PRO A 128 9.88 10.90 3.46
N MET A 129 9.73 9.64 3.95
CA MET A 129 9.74 9.34 5.39
C MET A 129 11.11 9.57 6.00
N PHE A 130 12.18 9.14 5.34
CA PHE A 130 13.55 9.39 5.80
C PHE A 130 13.90 10.88 5.82
N ALA A 131 13.41 11.63 4.83
CA ALA A 131 13.65 13.07 4.76
C ALA A 131 12.95 13.82 5.90
N GLU A 132 11.71 13.46 6.24
CA GLU A 132 10.90 14.16 7.25
C GLU A 132 11.17 13.64 8.65
N PHE A 133 11.42 12.32 8.80
CA PHE A 133 11.58 11.63 10.09
C PHE A 133 12.92 10.88 10.17
N PRO A 134 14.06 11.58 10.11
CA PRO A 134 15.38 10.95 9.99
C PRO A 134 15.77 10.09 11.21
N ALA A 135 15.14 10.31 12.36
CA ALA A 135 15.40 9.57 13.59
C ALA A 135 14.48 8.35 13.77
N ASN A 136 13.56 8.08 12.82
CA ASN A 136 12.56 7.04 12.98
C ASN A 136 12.84 5.84 12.07
N ILE A 137 12.62 4.65 12.60
CA ILE A 137 12.68 3.40 11.83
C ILE A 137 11.46 3.34 10.90
N VAL A 138 11.69 2.92 9.65
CA VAL A 138 10.65 2.73 8.65
C VAL A 138 10.66 1.29 8.17
N LEU A 139 9.52 0.62 8.27
CA LEU A 139 9.33 -0.76 7.85
C LEU A 139 8.54 -0.83 6.54
N SER A 140 8.96 -1.75 5.69
CA SER A 140 8.32 -2.08 4.42
C SER A 140 7.39 -3.27 4.60
N GLY A 141 6.10 -3.12 4.31
CA GLY A 141 5.14 -4.21 4.18
C GLY A 141 4.70 -4.35 2.72
N VAL A 142 5.00 -5.47 2.08
CA VAL A 142 4.50 -5.83 0.75
C VAL A 142 3.38 -6.84 0.94
N SER A 143 2.14 -6.37 0.90
CA SER A 143 0.95 -7.19 1.08
C SER A 143 0.55 -7.88 -0.22
N MET A 144 0.17 -9.15 -0.14
CA MET A 144 -0.37 -9.96 -1.25
C MET A 144 -1.85 -10.28 -1.02
N ILE A 145 -2.51 -9.53 -0.17
CA ILE A 145 -3.92 -9.72 0.19
C ILE A 145 -4.85 -9.38 -0.98
N ASP A 146 -5.89 -10.17 -1.18
CA ASP A 146 -7.07 -9.76 -1.95
C ASP A 146 -8.20 -9.42 -1.00
N ALA A 147 -8.45 -8.11 -0.89
CA ALA A 147 -9.52 -7.58 -0.06
C ALA A 147 -10.03 -6.26 -0.63
N HIS A 148 -11.34 -6.07 -0.59
CA HIS A 148 -11.97 -4.87 -1.09
C HIS A 148 -13.12 -4.37 -0.20
N GLU A 149 -13.35 -3.06 -0.23
CA GLU A 149 -14.47 -2.41 0.42
C GLU A 149 -15.56 -2.19 -0.64
N GLY A 150 -16.67 -2.92 -0.51
CA GLY A 150 -17.81 -2.81 -1.39
C GLY A 150 -18.61 -1.56 -1.08
N ARG A 151 -19.38 -1.57 0.02
CA ARG A 151 -19.99 -0.39 0.63
C ARG A 151 -19.11 0.11 1.77
N LEU A 152 -19.30 1.37 2.16
CA LEU A 152 -18.55 1.93 3.29
C LEU A 152 -18.71 1.07 4.54
N GLY A 153 -17.59 0.59 5.08
CA GLY A 153 -17.58 -0.28 6.25
C GLY A 153 -17.88 -1.77 5.99
N GLU A 154 -18.14 -2.17 4.74
CA GLU A 154 -18.32 -3.57 4.34
C GLU A 154 -17.07 -4.09 3.66
N ILE A 155 -16.36 -5.02 4.30
CA ILE A 155 -15.10 -5.59 3.83
C ILE A 155 -15.30 -7.04 3.40
N LEU A 156 -14.88 -7.35 2.19
CA LEU A 156 -14.73 -8.70 1.68
C LEU A 156 -13.25 -9.00 1.53
N HIS A 157 -12.81 -10.13 2.12
CA HIS A 157 -11.42 -10.58 2.12
C HIS A 157 -11.40 -12.05 1.70
N GLU A 158 -10.94 -12.30 0.48
CA GLU A 158 -11.12 -13.56 -0.23
C GLU A 158 -9.86 -14.42 -0.28
N GLU A 159 -8.65 -13.83 -0.19
CA GLU A 159 -7.40 -14.56 -0.17
C GLU A 159 -6.64 -14.36 1.14
N HIS A 160 -6.00 -15.42 1.61
CA HIS A 160 -5.23 -15.43 2.86
C HIS A 160 -4.23 -14.27 2.93
N ASP A 161 -4.23 -13.53 4.05
CA ASP A 161 -3.34 -12.39 4.23
C ASP A 161 -1.87 -12.84 4.33
N THR A 162 -1.16 -12.62 3.25
CA THR A 162 0.28 -12.85 3.15
C THR A 162 1.02 -11.52 3.04
N LEU A 163 1.95 -11.27 3.97
CA LEU A 163 2.70 -10.03 4.08
C LEU A 163 4.22 -10.33 4.08
N PHE A 164 4.98 -9.69 3.18
CA PHE A 164 6.44 -9.66 3.26
C PHE A 164 6.86 -8.38 3.97
N LEU A 165 7.48 -8.51 5.16
CA LEU A 165 7.80 -7.40 6.02
C LEU A 165 9.28 -7.39 6.41
N GLY A 166 9.92 -6.23 6.29
CA GLY A 166 11.30 -5.99 6.65
C GLY A 166 11.58 -4.51 6.86
N ALA A 167 12.82 -4.17 7.19
CA ALA A 167 13.22 -2.80 7.40
C ALA A 167 13.65 -2.13 6.08
N PHE A 168 13.18 -0.91 5.84
CA PHE A 168 13.92 0.02 4.98
C PHE A 168 15.10 0.54 5.79
N HIS A 169 16.31 0.35 5.27
CA HIS A 169 17.49 0.84 5.99
C HIS A 169 17.60 2.36 5.88
N ASN A 170 17.31 3.04 7.00
CA ASN A 170 17.40 4.48 7.09
C ASN A 170 18.88 4.90 7.13
N PRO A 171 19.37 5.68 6.17
CA PRO A 171 20.80 6.07 6.11
C PRO A 171 21.25 6.92 7.30
N THR A 172 20.32 7.49 8.06
CA THR A 172 20.62 8.30 9.26
C THR A 172 20.70 7.43 10.52
N ILE A 173 20.01 6.29 10.54
CA ILE A 173 20.05 5.32 11.64
C ILE A 173 21.14 4.31 11.30
N ASN A 174 22.30 4.43 11.93
CA ASN A 174 23.42 3.54 11.66
C ASN A 174 23.39 2.27 12.54
N ASP A 175 22.19 1.64 12.62
CA ASP A 175 21.94 0.43 13.43
C ASP A 175 20.95 -0.50 12.71
N LYS A 176 21.47 -1.27 11.77
CA LYS A 176 20.67 -2.24 11.00
C LYS A 176 20.12 -3.37 11.88
N GLU A 177 20.82 -3.74 12.93
CA GLU A 177 20.37 -4.82 13.83
C GLU A 177 19.11 -4.38 14.61
N LEU A 178 19.08 -3.12 15.05
CA LEU A 178 17.90 -2.53 15.68
C LEU A 178 16.72 -2.47 14.71
N GLU A 179 16.93 -2.01 13.46
CA GLU A 179 15.88 -1.97 12.45
C GLU A 179 15.29 -3.36 12.16
N ILE A 180 16.13 -4.39 12.05
CA ILE A 180 15.73 -5.78 11.86
C ILE A 180 14.97 -6.31 13.09
N ALA A 181 15.45 -6.00 14.29
CA ALA A 181 14.81 -6.42 15.53
C ALA A 181 13.39 -5.84 15.65
N GLU A 182 13.20 -4.57 15.31
CA GLU A 182 11.89 -3.93 15.34
C GLU A 182 10.96 -4.46 14.24
N ALA A 183 11.48 -4.81 13.06
CA ALA A 183 10.69 -5.49 12.04
C ALA A 183 10.17 -6.85 12.54
N LYS A 184 11.03 -7.67 13.15
CA LYS A 184 10.65 -8.97 13.73
C LYS A 184 9.63 -8.84 14.85
N LYS A 185 9.78 -7.83 15.71
CA LYS A 185 8.83 -7.53 16.78
C LYS A 185 7.44 -7.15 16.24
N PHE A 186 7.38 -6.32 15.19
CA PHE A 186 6.10 -6.01 14.55
C PHE A 186 5.47 -7.24 13.90
N ILE A 187 6.26 -8.13 13.28
CA ILE A 187 5.79 -9.42 12.75
C ILE A 187 5.13 -10.27 13.85
N GLU A 188 5.73 -10.33 15.03
CA GLU A 188 5.14 -11.07 16.17
C GLU A 188 3.78 -10.51 16.57
N ILE A 189 3.65 -9.17 16.61
CA ILE A 189 2.38 -8.51 16.94
C ILE A 189 1.32 -8.84 15.88
N TYR A 190 1.66 -8.66 14.60
CA TYR A 190 0.76 -8.82 13.47
C TYR A 190 0.28 -10.27 13.31
N ASN A 191 1.18 -11.24 13.51
CA ASN A 191 0.91 -12.66 13.26
C ASN A 191 0.49 -13.44 14.52
N LYS A 192 0.37 -12.78 15.67
CA LYS A 192 0.13 -13.45 16.96
C LYS A 192 -1.13 -14.30 17.00
N ALA A 193 -2.17 -13.91 16.30
CA ALA A 193 -3.42 -14.66 16.23
C ALA A 193 -3.37 -15.87 15.29
N GLY A 194 -2.31 -16.02 14.48
CA GLY A 194 -2.22 -17.08 13.46
C GLY A 194 -3.27 -16.92 12.36
N LYS A 195 -3.67 -15.66 12.05
CA LYS A 195 -4.67 -15.30 11.03
C LYS A 195 -4.06 -14.68 9.78
N SER A 196 -2.74 -14.68 9.69
CA SER A 196 -1.96 -14.18 8.57
C SER A 196 -0.68 -15.00 8.43
N THR A 197 -0.03 -14.89 7.27
CA THR A 197 1.34 -15.38 7.07
C THR A 197 2.25 -14.19 6.82
N VAL A 198 3.15 -13.93 7.76
CA VAL A 198 4.12 -12.82 7.61
C VAL A 198 5.51 -13.40 7.42
N HIS A 199 6.09 -13.12 6.27
CA HIS A 199 7.46 -13.47 5.94
C HIS A 199 8.40 -12.32 6.28
N PHE A 200 9.44 -12.59 7.06
CA PHE A 200 10.50 -11.61 7.22
C PHE A 200 11.28 -11.49 5.90
N SER A 201 11.42 -10.27 5.39
CA SER A 201 12.15 -9.96 4.17
C SER A 201 13.44 -9.23 4.51
N GLU A 202 14.59 -9.87 4.28
CA GLU A 202 15.90 -9.21 4.43
C GLU A 202 16.14 -8.20 3.31
N ASP A 203 15.68 -8.50 2.10
CA ASP A 203 15.72 -7.62 0.94
C ASP A 203 14.30 -7.15 0.58
N VAL A 204 13.90 -6.05 1.19
CA VAL A 204 12.59 -5.44 0.93
C VAL A 204 12.50 -4.84 -0.47
N ALA A 205 13.62 -4.42 -1.05
CA ALA A 205 13.66 -3.88 -2.39
C ALA A 205 13.37 -4.98 -3.43
N PHE A 206 13.94 -6.18 -3.25
CA PHE A 206 13.62 -7.34 -4.09
C PHE A 206 12.12 -7.66 -4.07
N ALA A 207 11.51 -7.71 -2.88
CA ALA A 207 10.07 -7.98 -2.74
C ALA A 207 9.22 -6.92 -3.47
N ARG A 208 9.62 -5.64 -3.40
CA ARG A 208 8.94 -4.56 -4.10
C ARG A 208 9.11 -4.64 -5.61
N TRP A 209 10.33 -4.85 -6.11
CA TRP A 209 10.58 -5.03 -7.54
C TRP A 209 9.83 -6.23 -8.11
N ARG A 210 9.78 -7.35 -7.36
CA ARG A 210 9.00 -8.54 -7.77
C ARG A 210 7.51 -8.20 -7.94
N LYS A 211 6.90 -7.49 -6.99
CA LYS A 211 5.49 -7.08 -7.09
C LYS A 211 5.27 -6.04 -8.19
N LEU A 212 6.25 -5.18 -8.46
CA LEU A 212 6.15 -4.17 -9.50
C LEU A 212 6.10 -4.75 -10.92
N VAL A 213 6.57 -5.97 -11.16
CA VAL A 213 6.39 -6.63 -12.47
C VAL A 213 4.91 -6.68 -12.84
N PHE A 214 4.01 -6.93 -11.87
CA PHE A 214 2.56 -6.82 -12.05
C PHE A 214 2.09 -5.36 -11.91
N ASN A 215 2.39 -4.72 -10.78
CA ASN A 215 1.76 -3.47 -10.40
C ASN A 215 2.17 -2.26 -11.25
N ALA A 216 3.36 -2.27 -11.86
CA ALA A 216 3.77 -1.21 -12.77
C ALA A 216 3.23 -1.38 -14.19
N VAL A 217 2.69 -2.56 -14.52
CA VAL A 217 2.31 -2.92 -15.90
C VAL A 217 0.83 -3.30 -16.02
N LEU A 218 0.41 -4.45 -15.45
CA LEU A 218 -0.98 -4.91 -15.58
C LEU A 218 -1.94 -3.97 -14.86
N ASN A 219 -1.60 -3.50 -13.69
CA ASN A 219 -2.44 -2.61 -12.91
C ASN A 219 -2.81 -1.32 -13.68
N PRO A 220 -1.85 -0.52 -14.21
CA PRO A 220 -2.18 0.66 -15.01
C PRO A 220 -2.80 0.30 -16.37
N LEU A 221 -2.36 -0.76 -17.06
CA LEU A 221 -2.94 -1.11 -18.35
C LEU A 221 -4.40 -1.54 -18.25
N CYS A 222 -4.76 -2.33 -17.24
CA CYS A 222 -6.16 -2.69 -16.97
C CYS A 222 -7.00 -1.44 -16.70
N ALA A 223 -6.49 -0.50 -15.91
CA ALA A 223 -7.18 0.76 -15.62
C ALA A 223 -7.41 1.60 -16.88
N VAL A 224 -6.35 1.76 -17.71
CA VAL A 224 -6.39 2.58 -18.94
C VAL A 224 -7.30 1.97 -20.00
N LEU A 225 -7.25 0.64 -20.17
CA LEU A 225 -8.01 -0.07 -21.21
C LEU A 225 -9.43 -0.41 -20.76
N GLY A 226 -9.75 -0.34 -19.46
CA GLY A 226 -11.03 -0.77 -18.91
C GLY A 226 -11.25 -2.29 -19.03
N LEU A 227 -10.16 -3.05 -19.08
CA LEU A 227 -10.17 -4.52 -19.15
C LEU A 227 -9.64 -5.08 -17.84
N ASP A 228 -10.34 -6.04 -17.25
CA ASP A 228 -9.81 -6.81 -16.13
C ASP A 228 -8.66 -7.73 -16.56
N ASP A 229 -8.00 -8.36 -15.58
CA ASP A 229 -6.85 -9.22 -15.79
C ASP A 229 -7.14 -10.39 -16.75
N ALA A 230 -8.32 -10.99 -16.69
CA ALA A 230 -8.70 -12.06 -17.58
C ALA A 230 -8.89 -11.53 -19.03
N ARG A 231 -9.61 -10.41 -19.17
CA ARG A 231 -9.93 -9.86 -20.49
C ARG A 231 -8.71 -9.31 -21.22
N ILE A 232 -7.74 -8.70 -20.51
CA ILE A 232 -6.51 -8.24 -21.17
C ILE A 232 -5.69 -9.41 -21.73
N ARG A 233 -5.71 -10.58 -21.05
CA ARG A 233 -5.07 -11.82 -21.56
C ARG A 233 -5.75 -12.37 -22.81
N LEU A 234 -7.05 -12.14 -22.97
CA LEU A 234 -7.84 -12.57 -24.13
C LEU A 234 -7.83 -11.53 -25.26
N ALA A 235 -7.37 -10.31 -25.02
CA ALA A 235 -7.47 -9.19 -25.95
C ALA A 235 -6.40 -9.26 -27.06
N GLY A 236 -6.45 -10.26 -27.91
CA GLY A 236 -5.58 -10.38 -29.08
C GLY A 236 -4.09 -10.37 -28.75
N SER A 237 -3.36 -9.36 -29.22
CA SER A 237 -1.91 -9.23 -29.01
C SER A 237 -1.52 -8.38 -27.81
N ALA A 238 -2.44 -8.03 -26.90
CA ALA A 238 -2.16 -7.11 -25.79
C ALA A 238 -1.02 -7.61 -24.88
N ILE A 239 -0.99 -8.90 -24.60
CA ILE A 239 0.09 -9.50 -23.80
C ILE A 239 1.44 -9.33 -24.50
N GLU A 240 1.55 -9.73 -25.76
CA GLU A 240 2.84 -9.71 -26.48
C GLU A 240 3.24 -8.30 -26.93
N GLY A 241 2.28 -7.43 -27.24
CA GLY A 241 2.52 -6.09 -27.77
C GLY A 241 2.68 -4.99 -26.71
N LEU A 242 2.14 -5.15 -25.51
CA LEU A 242 2.15 -4.14 -24.45
C LEU A 242 2.69 -4.68 -23.12
N VAL A 243 2.09 -5.77 -22.61
CA VAL A 243 2.38 -6.23 -21.24
C VAL A 243 3.81 -6.76 -21.14
N ARG A 244 4.21 -7.71 -21.97
CA ARG A 244 5.56 -8.29 -21.95
C ARG A 244 6.67 -7.27 -22.21
N PRO A 245 6.57 -6.36 -23.21
CA PRO A 245 7.54 -5.29 -23.37
C PRO A 245 7.74 -4.44 -22.11
N ALA A 246 6.65 -3.97 -21.49
CA ALA A 246 6.73 -3.18 -20.26
C ALA A 246 7.30 -3.98 -19.08
N MET A 247 6.90 -5.26 -18.92
CA MET A 247 7.46 -6.12 -17.88
C MET A 247 8.97 -6.38 -18.08
N ARG A 248 9.44 -6.57 -19.33
CA ARG A 248 10.88 -6.69 -19.64
C ARG A 248 11.66 -5.44 -19.21
N GLU A 249 11.08 -4.26 -19.39
CA GLU A 249 11.69 -2.99 -18.97
C GLU A 249 11.83 -2.93 -17.44
N ILE A 250 10.81 -3.36 -16.67
CA ILE A 250 10.86 -3.46 -15.21
C ILE A 250 11.92 -4.48 -14.76
N VAL A 251 11.89 -5.69 -15.33
CA VAL A 251 12.84 -6.77 -14.98
C VAL A 251 14.27 -6.36 -15.30
N ALA A 252 14.52 -5.74 -16.47
CA ALA A 252 15.83 -5.25 -16.86
C ALA A 252 16.36 -4.19 -15.88
N THR A 253 15.48 -3.28 -15.44
CA THR A 253 15.82 -2.25 -14.47
C THR A 253 16.17 -2.86 -13.11
N ALA A 254 15.33 -3.74 -12.59
CA ALA A 254 15.54 -4.43 -11.32
C ALA A 254 16.86 -5.21 -11.31
N ARG A 255 17.13 -6.00 -12.35
CA ARG A 255 18.37 -6.78 -12.48
C ARG A 255 19.61 -5.89 -12.56
N LYS A 256 19.54 -4.79 -13.30
CA LYS A 256 20.67 -3.84 -13.38
C LYS A 256 20.94 -3.14 -12.06
N LEU A 257 19.93 -3.03 -11.18
CA LEU A 257 20.07 -2.54 -9.80
C LEU A 257 20.53 -3.63 -8.81
N GLY A 258 20.73 -4.87 -9.26
CA GLY A 258 21.20 -5.98 -8.43
C GLY A 258 20.08 -6.86 -7.86
N HIS A 259 18.83 -6.66 -8.24
CA HIS A 259 17.71 -7.51 -7.86
C HIS A 259 17.51 -8.59 -8.91
N ASP A 260 18.03 -9.78 -8.66
CA ASP A 260 18.00 -10.91 -9.60
C ASP A 260 16.62 -11.59 -9.62
N LEU A 261 15.68 -10.98 -10.33
CA LEU A 261 14.34 -11.55 -10.51
C LEU A 261 14.40 -12.80 -11.40
N PRO A 262 13.64 -13.88 -11.08
CA PRO A 262 13.62 -15.11 -11.86
C PRO A 262 13.23 -14.88 -13.32
N ASP A 263 13.72 -15.72 -14.24
CA ASP A 263 13.43 -15.59 -15.67
C ASP A 263 11.93 -15.77 -15.98
N GLU A 264 11.26 -16.67 -15.24
CA GLU A 264 9.84 -16.95 -15.37
C GLU A 264 8.93 -15.91 -14.70
N ILE A 265 9.48 -14.85 -14.07
CA ILE A 265 8.69 -13.90 -13.27
C ILE A 265 7.57 -13.23 -14.09
N MET A 266 7.80 -12.95 -15.37
CA MET A 266 6.78 -12.34 -16.22
C MET A 266 5.59 -13.28 -16.45
N ASP A 267 5.87 -14.56 -16.74
CA ASP A 267 4.82 -15.57 -16.90
C ASP A 267 4.08 -15.82 -15.60
N THR A 268 4.81 -15.88 -14.49
CA THR A 268 4.23 -15.97 -13.15
C THR A 268 3.26 -14.83 -12.90
N MET A 269 3.64 -13.59 -13.21
CA MET A 269 2.80 -12.42 -12.96
C MET A 269 1.64 -12.27 -13.95
N ILE A 270 1.77 -12.74 -15.19
CA ILE A 270 0.68 -12.74 -16.17
C ILE A 270 -0.39 -13.77 -15.79
N HIS A 271 -0.01 -14.86 -15.14
CA HIS A 271 -0.90 -15.98 -14.85
C HIS A 271 -1.14 -16.19 -13.34
N CYS A 272 -0.87 -15.17 -12.51
CA CYS A 272 -1.02 -15.30 -11.05
C CYS A 272 -2.48 -15.50 -10.64
N ASP A 273 -3.41 -14.88 -11.38
CA ASP A 273 -4.82 -14.96 -11.06
C ASP A 273 -5.57 -15.93 -12.00
N PRO A 274 -6.51 -16.73 -11.48
CA PRO A 274 -7.40 -17.56 -12.29
C PRO A 274 -8.24 -16.73 -13.26
N MET A 275 -8.38 -17.20 -14.51
CA MET A 275 -9.10 -16.49 -15.57
C MET A 275 -10.58 -16.27 -15.28
N ASP A 276 -11.20 -17.14 -14.51
CA ASP A 276 -12.63 -17.15 -14.20
C ASP A 276 -12.99 -16.18 -13.06
N LEU A 277 -12.00 -15.58 -12.38
CA LEU A 277 -12.22 -14.55 -11.36
C LEU A 277 -12.53 -13.18 -11.96
N TYR A 278 -12.12 -12.90 -13.23
CA TYR A 278 -12.25 -11.57 -13.84
C TYR A 278 -11.77 -10.45 -12.92
N LEU A 279 -10.64 -10.68 -12.26
CA LEU A 279 -10.11 -9.82 -11.22
C LEU A 279 -9.78 -8.44 -11.78
N LYS A 280 -10.29 -7.40 -11.13
CA LYS A 280 -9.95 -6.01 -11.44
C LYS A 280 -8.79 -5.56 -10.54
N PRO A 281 -7.62 -5.24 -11.10
CA PRO A 281 -6.53 -4.68 -10.31
C PRO A 281 -6.92 -3.38 -9.62
N SER A 282 -6.25 -3.08 -8.51
CA SER A 282 -6.62 -1.98 -7.60
C SER A 282 -6.70 -0.61 -8.27
N MET A 283 -5.81 -0.30 -9.24
CA MET A 283 -5.82 0.97 -9.97
C MET A 283 -7.03 1.09 -10.90
N GLN A 284 -7.50 -0.02 -11.49
CA GLN A 284 -8.74 -0.04 -12.27
C GLN A 284 -9.94 0.25 -11.37
N CYS A 285 -10.00 -0.41 -10.21
CA CYS A 285 -11.05 -0.14 -9.23
C CYS A 285 -11.06 1.33 -8.77
N ASP A 286 -9.89 1.93 -8.57
CA ASP A 286 -9.75 3.34 -8.20
C ASP A 286 -10.27 4.25 -9.32
N LEU A 287 -9.85 4.01 -10.56
CA LEU A 287 -10.28 4.83 -11.72
C LEU A 287 -11.79 4.74 -11.95
N GLU A 288 -12.39 3.54 -11.87
CA GLU A 288 -13.84 3.34 -12.01
C GLU A 288 -14.65 4.05 -10.92
N LYS A 289 -14.09 4.18 -9.71
CA LYS A 289 -14.68 4.93 -8.59
C LYS A 289 -14.40 6.45 -8.68
N GLY A 290 -13.67 6.91 -9.70
CA GLY A 290 -13.20 8.29 -9.81
C GLY A 290 -12.18 8.67 -8.75
N ASN A 291 -11.45 7.72 -8.17
CA ASN A 291 -10.38 7.96 -7.21
C ASN A 291 -9.07 8.26 -7.90
N TYR A 292 -8.16 8.92 -7.17
CA TYR A 292 -6.79 9.13 -7.63
C TYR A 292 -6.02 7.81 -7.72
N MET A 293 -5.11 7.74 -8.70
CA MET A 293 -4.28 6.56 -8.97
C MET A 293 -2.88 6.70 -8.36
N GLU A 294 -2.31 5.61 -7.87
CA GLU A 294 -0.95 5.56 -7.30
C GLU A 294 0.16 5.45 -8.38
N TYR A 295 -0.05 6.02 -9.55
CA TYR A 295 0.83 5.82 -10.71
C TYR A 295 2.26 6.34 -10.50
N GLU A 296 2.46 7.37 -9.68
CA GLU A 296 3.79 7.93 -9.40
C GLU A 296 4.73 6.90 -8.76
N TYR A 297 4.27 6.22 -7.70
CA TYR A 297 5.08 5.22 -7.01
C TYR A 297 5.08 3.84 -7.70
N LEU A 298 4.06 3.54 -8.52
CA LEU A 298 3.97 2.26 -9.23
C LEU A 298 4.70 2.30 -10.59
N VAL A 299 4.58 3.39 -11.34
CA VAL A 299 5.14 3.52 -12.70
C VAL A 299 6.26 4.57 -12.73
N GLY A 300 6.03 5.73 -12.11
CA GLY A 300 6.95 6.86 -12.17
C GLY A 300 8.28 6.60 -11.47
N GLU A 301 8.29 6.04 -10.26
CA GLU A 301 9.55 5.72 -9.57
C GLU A 301 10.38 4.65 -10.29
N PRO A 302 9.84 3.49 -10.74
CA PRO A 302 10.59 2.58 -11.58
C PRO A 302 11.17 3.22 -12.84
N LEU A 303 10.40 4.09 -13.51
CA LEU A 303 10.85 4.83 -14.68
C LEU A 303 12.06 5.73 -14.35
N ARG A 304 11.98 6.50 -13.26
CA ARG A 304 13.08 7.36 -12.79
C ARG A 304 14.34 6.57 -12.41
N GLU A 305 14.19 5.41 -11.79
CA GLU A 305 15.33 4.54 -11.48
C GLU A 305 15.95 3.97 -12.78
N ALA A 306 15.14 3.58 -13.76
CA ALA A 306 15.63 3.13 -15.06
C ALA A 306 16.41 4.23 -15.80
N GLU A 307 15.89 5.46 -15.82
CA GLU A 307 16.54 6.62 -16.44
C GLU A 307 17.91 6.91 -15.80
N LYS A 308 18.01 6.87 -14.46
CA LYS A 308 19.29 7.09 -13.73
C LYS A 308 20.39 6.12 -14.12
N ILE A 309 20.03 4.85 -14.40
CA ILE A 309 21.00 3.81 -14.73
C ILE A 309 21.10 3.53 -16.24
N GLY A 310 20.37 4.30 -17.06
CA GLY A 310 20.42 4.19 -18.50
C GLY A 310 19.81 2.87 -19.05
N VAL A 311 18.68 2.43 -18.49
CA VAL A 311 17.85 1.35 -19.05
C VAL A 311 16.76 1.97 -19.90
N PRO A 312 16.64 1.62 -21.20
CA PRO A 312 15.55 2.10 -22.04
C PRO A 312 14.21 1.57 -21.58
N THR A 313 13.22 2.46 -21.41
CA THR A 313 11.87 2.10 -20.96
C THR A 313 10.79 2.79 -21.79
N PRO A 314 10.79 2.59 -23.14
CA PRO A 314 9.86 3.28 -24.03
C PRO A 314 8.39 2.94 -23.76
N THR A 315 8.08 1.68 -23.44
CA THR A 315 6.70 1.24 -23.18
C THR A 315 6.21 1.78 -21.83
N LEU A 316 7.03 1.65 -20.79
CA LEU A 316 6.70 2.16 -19.46
C LEU A 316 6.50 3.67 -19.45
N LYS A 317 7.30 4.40 -20.26
CA LYS A 317 7.15 5.86 -20.43
C LYS A 317 5.79 6.22 -21.01
N VAL A 318 5.31 5.52 -22.02
CA VAL A 318 3.97 5.76 -22.59
C VAL A 318 2.88 5.48 -21.57
N ILE A 319 2.97 4.37 -20.82
CA ILE A 319 2.01 4.03 -19.77
C ILE A 319 1.97 5.15 -18.72
N TYR A 320 3.13 5.62 -18.26
CA TYR A 320 3.24 6.70 -17.30
C TYR A 320 2.56 8.00 -17.75
N GLU A 321 2.83 8.45 -18.98
CA GLU A 321 2.24 9.69 -19.50
C GLU A 321 0.71 9.59 -19.68
N ILE A 322 0.19 8.40 -20.05
CA ILE A 322 -1.26 8.16 -20.10
C ILE A 322 -1.87 8.23 -18.68
N CYS A 323 -1.27 7.56 -17.70
CA CYS A 323 -1.73 7.62 -16.32
C CYS A 323 -1.74 9.05 -15.78
N LYS A 324 -0.69 9.82 -16.07
CA LYS A 324 -0.58 11.23 -15.69
C LYS A 324 -1.70 12.09 -16.30
N ALA A 325 -2.03 11.87 -17.57
CA ALA A 325 -3.12 12.56 -18.22
C ALA A 325 -4.50 12.17 -17.63
N LEU A 326 -4.70 10.91 -17.30
CA LEU A 326 -5.92 10.44 -16.61
C LEU A 326 -6.02 11.03 -15.19
N GLN A 327 -4.92 11.06 -14.43
CA GLN A 327 -4.89 11.68 -13.11
C GLN A 327 -5.25 13.16 -13.19
N TRP A 328 -4.71 13.88 -14.18
CA TRP A 328 -5.04 15.29 -14.40
C TRP A 328 -6.54 15.49 -14.65
N ARG A 329 -7.19 14.60 -15.43
CA ARG A 329 -8.65 14.63 -15.64
C ARG A 329 -9.41 14.46 -14.32
N ILE A 330 -9.00 13.52 -13.46
CA ILE A 330 -9.63 13.33 -12.15
C ILE A 330 -9.42 14.58 -11.27
N MET A 331 -8.24 15.22 -11.33
CA MET A 331 -7.95 16.46 -10.61
C MET A 331 -8.87 17.60 -11.06
N GLU A 332 -9.14 17.71 -12.37
CA GLU A 332 -10.10 18.66 -12.95
C GLU A 332 -11.53 18.38 -12.46
N GLU A 333 -12.00 17.13 -12.59
CA GLU A 333 -13.32 16.69 -12.14
C GLU A 333 -13.57 16.95 -10.65
N ARG A 334 -12.50 16.89 -9.84
CA ARG A 334 -12.53 17.16 -8.38
C ARG A 334 -12.22 18.61 -8.02
N GLY A 335 -12.05 19.50 -9.00
CA GLY A 335 -11.84 20.93 -8.79
C GLY A 335 -10.45 21.33 -8.26
N LEU A 336 -9.47 20.41 -8.30
CA LEU A 336 -8.07 20.75 -7.96
C LEU A 336 -7.35 21.49 -9.07
N VAL A 337 -7.82 21.37 -10.30
CA VAL A 337 -7.32 22.08 -11.46
C VAL A 337 -8.45 22.89 -12.08
N VAL A 338 -8.17 24.16 -12.37
CA VAL A 338 -9.12 25.06 -13.02
C VAL A 338 -8.74 25.20 -14.48
N VAL A 339 -9.67 24.90 -15.38
CA VAL A 339 -9.48 25.11 -16.83
C VAL A 339 -10.14 26.40 -17.30
N PRO A 340 -9.66 27.00 -18.40
CA PRO A 340 -10.33 28.16 -18.99
C PRO A 340 -11.79 27.83 -19.37
N PRO A 341 -12.71 28.80 -19.25
CA PRO A 341 -14.10 28.56 -19.59
C PRO A 341 -14.24 28.23 -21.09
N LYS A 342 -15.18 27.32 -21.39
CA LYS A 342 -15.49 26.99 -22.80
C LYS A 342 -16.00 28.23 -23.51
N ARG A 343 -15.46 28.49 -24.71
CA ARG A 343 -15.98 29.57 -25.57
C ARG A 343 -17.43 29.29 -25.93
N VAL A 344 -18.30 30.25 -25.64
CA VAL A 344 -19.68 30.24 -26.13
C VAL A 344 -19.62 30.73 -27.57
N LEU A 345 -20.04 29.89 -28.51
CA LEU A 345 -20.18 30.25 -29.94
C LEU A 345 -21.52 30.88 -30.19
#